data_f14ca52b4ddbd4e325615a4c8d0106fd
#
_entry.id   f14ca52b4ddbd4e325615a4c8d0106fd
#
_cell.length_a   1.000
_cell.length_b   1.000
_cell.length_c   1.000
_cell.angle_alpha   90.00
_cell.angle_beta   90.00
_cell.angle_gamma   90.00
#
_symmetry.space_group_name_H-M   'P 1'
#
loop_
_entity.id
_entity.type
_entity.pdbx_description
1 polymer ?
#
loop_
_entity_poly.entity_id
_entity_poly.type
_entity_poly.pdbx_seq_one_letter_code
_entity_poly.pdbx_strand_id
1 'polypeptide(L)'
;MPWDFWLIFVFLGVVVPWRGSIRMKKLLAKPSTSSQERISLYGSTTLMQWAITAFAFWRARVRGIATRDLGFGGNEFVEIVLVALIGGLLFGALHWRNLQRVARVGGRGAERMRSLGMHILPQSSVELIPYCGLAVTAGICEEFLYRGFAYAALTRVGFPIWLVVLGTSILFGLAHLYQGRGGVLGTALLGLLFGCARAVFGSVVPVMVWHSVIDLVAGIAGPRYLLGAPVVEKIS
;
A
#
# COMPACT_ATOMS: atom_id res chain seq x y z
N MET A 1 -19.64 -9.13 15.66
CA MET A 1 -19.01 -7.94 15.03
C MET A 1 -20.11 -6.92 14.68
N PRO A 2 -19.97 -5.61 14.95
CA PRO A 2 -20.93 -4.57 14.59
C PRO A 2 -21.15 -4.48 13.07
N TRP A 3 -22.35 -4.08 12.61
CA TRP A 3 -22.70 -4.00 11.19
C TRP A 3 -21.83 -3.04 10.38
N ASP A 4 -21.42 -1.94 11.00
CA ASP A 4 -20.54 -0.92 10.40
C ASP A 4 -19.11 -1.44 10.13
N PHE A 5 -18.62 -2.37 10.95
CA PHE A 5 -17.36 -3.06 10.69
C PHE A 5 -17.49 -4.01 9.49
N TRP A 6 -18.62 -4.71 9.35
CA TRP A 6 -18.90 -5.51 8.16
C TRP A 6 -18.90 -4.69 6.88
N LEU A 7 -19.46 -3.46 6.91
CA LEU A 7 -19.40 -2.55 5.75
C LEU A 7 -17.95 -2.24 5.36
N ILE A 8 -17.07 -1.98 6.34
CA ILE A 8 -15.66 -1.70 6.07
C ILE A 8 -14.97 -2.96 5.50
N PHE A 9 -15.23 -4.15 6.06
CA PHE A 9 -14.67 -5.40 5.52
C PHE A 9 -15.14 -5.70 4.09
N VAL A 10 -16.41 -5.49 3.79
CA VAL A 10 -16.96 -5.62 2.43
C VAL A 10 -16.30 -4.59 1.51
N PHE A 11 -16.12 -3.36 1.97
CA PHE A 11 -15.43 -2.35 1.19
C PHE A 11 -13.99 -2.78 0.88
N LEU A 12 -13.21 -3.22 1.86
CA LEU A 12 -11.83 -3.64 1.69
C LEU A 12 -11.69 -4.93 0.87
N GLY A 13 -12.57 -5.91 1.10
CA GLY A 13 -12.47 -7.24 0.48
C GLY A 13 -13.17 -7.38 -0.87
N VAL A 14 -14.13 -6.49 -1.19
CA VAL A 14 -14.92 -6.57 -2.42
C VAL A 14 -14.82 -5.30 -3.25
N VAL A 15 -15.16 -4.13 -2.66
CA VAL A 15 -15.27 -2.88 -3.43
C VAL A 15 -13.89 -2.42 -3.93
N VAL A 16 -12.87 -2.43 -3.08
CA VAL A 16 -11.50 -2.03 -3.44
C VAL A 16 -10.93 -2.93 -4.54
N PRO A 17 -10.91 -4.28 -4.41
CA PRO A 17 -10.41 -5.16 -5.46
C PRO A 17 -11.17 -5.01 -6.78
N TRP A 18 -12.49 -4.93 -6.72
CA TRP A 18 -13.35 -4.81 -7.89
C TRP A 18 -13.13 -3.51 -8.65
N ARG A 19 -13.20 -2.35 -7.94
CA ARG A 19 -12.96 -1.03 -8.56
C ARG A 19 -11.53 -0.91 -9.08
N GLY A 20 -10.54 -1.36 -8.30
CA GLY A 20 -9.14 -1.36 -8.71
C GLY A 20 -8.94 -2.13 -10.01
N SER A 21 -9.53 -3.33 -10.11
CA SER A 21 -9.45 -4.17 -11.30
C SER A 21 -10.13 -3.54 -12.52
N ILE A 22 -11.33 -2.97 -12.38
CA ILE A 22 -12.03 -2.28 -13.48
C ILE A 22 -11.24 -1.06 -13.94
N ARG A 23 -10.80 -0.22 -13.00
CA ARG A 23 -10.04 1.00 -13.33
C ARG A 23 -8.76 0.65 -14.07
N MET A 24 -8.02 -0.36 -13.58
CA MET A 24 -6.78 -0.79 -14.20
C MET A 24 -7.00 -1.40 -15.58
N LYS A 25 -8.03 -2.22 -15.77
CA LYS A 25 -8.39 -2.74 -17.10
C LYS A 25 -8.64 -1.61 -18.10
N LYS A 26 -9.36 -0.55 -17.69
CA LYS A 26 -9.61 0.62 -18.53
C LYS A 26 -8.33 1.40 -18.87
N LEU A 27 -7.40 1.53 -17.92
CA LEU A 27 -6.12 2.20 -18.15
C LEU A 27 -5.22 1.37 -19.09
N LEU A 28 -5.08 0.08 -18.84
CA LEU A 28 -4.27 -0.83 -19.66
C LEU A 28 -4.81 -1.02 -21.09
N ALA A 29 -6.07 -0.71 -21.35
CA ALA A 29 -6.65 -0.71 -22.69
C ALA A 29 -6.24 0.50 -23.53
N LYS A 30 -5.65 1.53 -22.90
CA LYS A 30 -5.15 2.74 -23.60
C LYS A 30 -3.70 2.52 -24.06
N PRO A 31 -3.30 3.11 -25.17
CA PRO A 31 -1.89 3.08 -25.60
C PRO A 31 -0.97 3.86 -24.65
N SER A 32 -1.49 4.92 -24.03
CA SER A 32 -0.79 5.74 -23.03
C SER A 32 -1.78 6.42 -22.07
N THR A 33 -1.26 6.93 -20.96
CA THR A 33 -2.02 7.73 -19.99
C THR A 33 -1.40 9.13 -19.96
N SER A 34 -2.23 10.17 -20.05
CA SER A 34 -1.76 11.55 -19.98
C SER A 34 -1.32 11.92 -18.57
N SER A 35 -0.52 13.00 -18.45
CA SER A 35 -0.11 13.55 -17.15
C SER A 35 -1.31 13.92 -16.27
N GLN A 36 -2.31 14.57 -16.86
CA GLN A 36 -3.54 14.96 -16.15
C GLN A 36 -4.32 13.74 -15.64
N GLU A 37 -4.39 12.65 -16.41
CA GLU A 37 -5.04 11.41 -15.99
C GLU A 37 -4.30 10.75 -14.83
N ARG A 38 -2.95 10.74 -14.85
CA ARG A 38 -2.15 10.23 -13.74
C ARG A 38 -2.32 11.08 -12.48
N ILE A 39 -2.24 12.40 -12.56
CA ILE A 39 -2.46 13.30 -11.43
C ILE A 39 -3.88 13.12 -10.85
N SER A 40 -4.90 13.00 -11.71
CA SER A 40 -6.28 12.72 -11.30
C SER A 40 -6.41 11.34 -10.63
N LEU A 41 -5.67 10.33 -11.12
CA LEU A 41 -5.59 9.01 -10.49
C LEU A 41 -5.03 9.12 -9.06
N TYR A 42 -3.91 9.82 -8.88
CA TYR A 42 -3.27 10.01 -7.58
C TYR A 42 -4.20 10.75 -6.62
N GLY A 43 -4.72 11.91 -7.02
CA GLY A 43 -5.59 12.73 -6.17
C GLY A 43 -6.87 12.02 -5.76
N SER A 44 -7.56 11.36 -6.71
CA SER A 44 -8.81 10.64 -6.40
C SER A 44 -8.57 9.39 -5.52
N THR A 45 -7.41 8.73 -5.66
CA THR A 45 -7.04 7.59 -4.82
C THR A 45 -6.69 8.07 -3.41
N THR A 46 -5.89 9.12 -3.28
CA THR A 46 -5.56 9.78 -2.01
C THR A 46 -6.83 10.17 -1.24
N LEU A 47 -7.74 10.87 -1.91
CA LEU A 47 -8.99 11.32 -1.28
C LEU A 47 -9.84 10.14 -0.79
N MET A 48 -9.98 9.10 -1.61
CA MET A 48 -10.74 7.90 -1.24
C MET A 48 -10.10 7.18 -0.05
N GLN A 49 -8.78 7.03 -0.02
CA GLN A 49 -8.06 6.38 1.07
C GLN A 49 -8.23 7.13 2.39
N TRP A 50 -8.08 8.45 2.39
CA TRP A 50 -8.32 9.25 3.59
C TRP A 50 -9.78 9.22 4.06
N ALA A 51 -10.74 9.25 3.14
CA ALA A 51 -12.17 9.20 3.48
C ALA A 51 -12.52 7.88 4.20
N ILE A 52 -12.10 6.73 3.68
CA ILE A 52 -12.38 5.44 4.32
C ILE A 52 -11.58 5.26 5.60
N THR A 53 -10.35 5.77 5.68
CA THR A 53 -9.52 5.74 6.89
C THR A 53 -10.16 6.56 8.01
N ALA A 54 -10.58 7.78 7.71
CA ALA A 54 -11.28 8.64 8.68
C ALA A 54 -12.60 8.00 9.15
N PHE A 55 -13.37 7.41 8.24
CA PHE A 55 -14.59 6.69 8.59
C PHE A 55 -14.29 5.48 9.48
N ALA A 56 -13.30 4.66 9.14
CA ALA A 56 -12.92 3.49 9.92
C ALA A 56 -12.40 3.89 11.31
N PHE A 57 -11.57 4.94 11.40
CA PHE A 57 -11.08 5.48 12.67
C PHE A 57 -12.24 5.97 13.55
N TRP A 58 -13.13 6.79 12.98
CA TRP A 58 -14.30 7.28 13.71
C TRP A 58 -15.16 6.14 14.23
N ARG A 59 -15.48 5.13 13.37
CA ARG A 59 -16.30 3.98 13.79
C ARG A 59 -15.62 3.12 14.85
N ALA A 60 -14.32 2.89 14.74
CA ALA A 60 -13.53 2.20 15.76
C ALA A 60 -13.64 2.91 17.12
N ARG A 61 -13.47 4.25 17.15
CA ARG A 61 -13.57 5.05 18.36
C ARG A 61 -14.98 5.02 18.98
N VAL A 62 -16.01 5.18 18.17
CA VAL A 62 -17.43 5.09 18.63
C VAL A 62 -17.74 3.71 19.21
N ARG A 63 -17.10 2.64 18.68
CA ARG A 63 -17.26 1.27 19.19
C ARG A 63 -16.30 0.93 20.35
N GLY A 64 -15.58 1.90 20.88
CA GLY A 64 -14.73 1.73 22.07
C GLY A 64 -13.43 0.96 21.80
N ILE A 65 -12.92 0.94 20.55
CA ILE A 65 -11.55 0.47 20.28
C ILE A 65 -10.58 1.59 20.66
N ALA A 66 -9.66 1.28 21.58
CA ALA A 66 -8.66 2.25 22.01
C ALA A 66 -7.63 2.52 20.89
N THR A 67 -7.04 3.70 20.87
CA THR A 67 -6.01 4.06 19.88
C THR A 67 -4.80 3.12 19.94
N ARG A 68 -4.42 2.66 21.13
CA ARG A 68 -3.36 1.65 21.29
C ARG A 68 -3.69 0.34 20.59
N ASP A 69 -4.94 -0.10 20.61
CA ASP A 69 -5.38 -1.35 19.96
C ASP A 69 -5.36 -1.22 18.45
N LEU A 70 -5.58 0.00 17.93
CA LEU A 70 -5.38 0.37 16.53
C LEU A 70 -3.89 0.43 16.13
N GLY A 71 -2.97 0.23 17.06
CA GLY A 71 -1.53 0.21 16.81
C GLY A 71 -0.82 1.56 16.97
N PHE A 72 -1.46 2.54 17.57
CA PHE A 72 -0.82 3.81 17.99
C PHE A 72 -0.36 3.79 19.45
N GLY A 73 -0.12 2.62 19.97
CA GLY A 73 0.56 2.33 21.22
C GLY A 73 1.74 1.42 20.95
N GLY A 74 2.25 0.80 21.99
CA GLY A 74 3.31 -0.21 21.87
C GLY A 74 4.54 0.17 22.67
N ASN A 75 5.68 -0.36 22.26
CA ASN A 75 6.98 -0.23 22.89
C ASN A 75 7.45 1.24 23.01
N GLU A 76 8.60 1.47 23.60
CA GLU A 76 9.15 2.81 23.79
C GLU A 76 9.27 3.54 22.44
N PHE A 77 9.00 4.85 22.44
CA PHE A 77 9.03 5.70 21.24
C PHE A 77 10.31 5.55 20.41
N VAL A 78 11.47 5.50 21.12
CA VAL A 78 12.78 5.36 20.46
C VAL A 78 12.89 4.03 19.70
N GLU A 79 12.42 2.92 20.29
CA GLU A 79 12.40 1.61 19.63
C GLU A 79 11.57 1.62 18.36
N ILE A 80 10.34 2.19 18.44
CA ILE A 80 9.45 2.31 17.28
C ILE A 80 10.12 3.11 16.15
N VAL A 81 10.75 4.24 16.48
CA VAL A 81 11.45 5.09 15.50
C VAL A 81 12.63 4.36 14.89
N LEU A 82 13.46 3.68 15.68
CA LEU A 82 14.61 2.92 15.17
C LEU A 82 14.15 1.79 14.24
N VAL A 83 13.15 1.01 14.64
CA VAL A 83 12.58 -0.07 13.81
C VAL A 83 12.01 0.49 12.51
N ALA A 84 11.29 1.62 12.57
CA ALA A 84 10.74 2.29 11.39
C ALA A 84 11.85 2.73 10.41
N LEU A 85 12.92 3.36 10.91
CA LEU A 85 14.02 3.85 10.10
C LEU A 85 14.87 2.72 9.51
N ILE A 86 15.29 1.76 10.34
CA ILE A 86 16.13 0.63 9.90
C ILE A 86 15.37 -0.21 8.87
N GLY A 87 14.12 -0.57 9.17
CA GLY A 87 13.28 -1.33 8.25
C GLY A 87 12.97 -0.54 6.98
N GLY A 88 12.71 0.77 7.08
CA GLY A 88 12.50 1.64 5.91
C GLY A 88 13.70 1.63 4.97
N LEU A 89 14.92 1.78 5.49
CA LEU A 89 16.16 1.68 4.71
C LEU A 89 16.33 0.29 4.08
N LEU A 90 16.08 -0.76 4.85
CA LEU A 90 16.18 -2.15 4.37
C LEU A 90 15.18 -2.42 3.24
N PHE A 91 13.90 -2.13 3.44
CA PHE A 91 12.85 -2.35 2.43
C PHE A 91 13.05 -1.47 1.20
N GLY A 92 13.48 -0.22 1.39
CA GLY A 92 13.84 0.67 0.29
C GLY A 92 14.98 0.10 -0.56
N ALA A 93 16.06 -0.36 0.08
CA ALA A 93 17.20 -0.97 -0.60
C ALA A 93 16.82 -2.29 -1.31
N LEU A 94 16.01 -3.13 -0.66
CA LEU A 94 15.53 -4.38 -1.27
C LEU A 94 14.63 -4.10 -2.48
N HIS A 95 13.72 -3.13 -2.37
CA HIS A 95 12.84 -2.76 -3.49
C HIS A 95 13.63 -2.14 -4.65
N TRP A 96 14.59 -1.27 -4.38
CA TRP A 96 15.51 -0.74 -5.38
C TRP A 96 16.25 -1.84 -6.14
N ARG A 97 16.84 -2.81 -5.40
CA ARG A 97 17.50 -3.97 -6.01
C ARG A 97 16.54 -4.83 -6.82
N ASN A 98 15.30 -4.99 -6.36
CA ASN A 98 14.28 -5.72 -7.10
C ASN A 98 13.95 -5.04 -8.43
N LEU A 99 13.79 -3.71 -8.46
CA LEU A 99 13.59 -2.96 -9.71
C LEU A 99 14.76 -3.15 -10.69
N GLN A 100 16.01 -3.09 -10.20
CA GLN A 100 17.19 -3.38 -11.02
C GLN A 100 17.18 -4.80 -11.58
N ARG A 101 16.80 -5.78 -10.76
CA ARG A 101 16.70 -7.19 -11.18
C ARG A 101 15.63 -7.38 -12.25
N VAL A 102 14.45 -6.83 -12.04
CA VAL A 102 13.33 -6.88 -12.99
C VAL A 102 13.71 -6.26 -14.34
N ALA A 103 14.44 -5.14 -14.32
CA ALA A 103 14.95 -4.50 -15.53
C ALA A 103 15.90 -5.41 -16.33
N ARG A 104 16.74 -6.22 -15.66
CA ARG A 104 17.74 -7.10 -16.27
C ARG A 104 17.19 -8.43 -16.75
N VAL A 105 16.34 -9.08 -15.93
CA VAL A 105 15.91 -10.47 -16.16
C VAL A 105 14.80 -10.58 -17.21
N GLY A 106 13.93 -9.59 -17.31
CA GLY A 106 12.78 -9.64 -18.24
C GLY A 106 11.71 -10.67 -17.83
N GLY A 107 10.93 -11.16 -18.81
CA GLY A 107 9.89 -12.16 -18.63
C GLY A 107 8.51 -11.58 -18.32
N ARG A 108 7.47 -12.45 -18.35
CA ARG A 108 6.04 -12.04 -18.23
C ARG A 108 5.72 -11.17 -17.01
N GLY A 109 6.40 -11.41 -15.88
CA GLY A 109 6.23 -10.59 -14.67
C GLY A 109 6.79 -9.18 -14.84
N ALA A 110 7.98 -9.06 -15.45
CA ALA A 110 8.61 -7.77 -15.76
C ALA A 110 7.81 -6.97 -16.79
N GLU A 111 7.31 -7.63 -17.83
CA GLU A 111 6.43 -7.01 -18.85
C GLU A 111 5.17 -6.45 -18.23
N ARG A 112 4.54 -7.20 -17.31
CA ARG A 112 3.37 -6.72 -16.58
C ARG A 112 3.70 -5.53 -15.69
N MET A 113 4.82 -5.56 -14.97
CA MET A 113 5.26 -4.42 -14.15
C MET A 113 5.54 -3.17 -15.01
N ARG A 114 6.17 -3.34 -16.19
CA ARG A 114 6.38 -2.25 -17.13
C ARG A 114 5.06 -1.69 -17.67
N SER A 115 4.15 -2.57 -18.09
CA SER A 115 2.82 -2.18 -18.57
C SER A 115 2.04 -1.40 -17.52
N LEU A 116 2.01 -1.87 -16.27
CA LEU A 116 1.40 -1.13 -15.16
C LEU A 116 2.13 0.20 -14.91
N GLY A 117 3.46 0.16 -14.89
CA GLY A 117 4.32 1.33 -14.65
C GLY A 117 4.07 2.46 -15.65
N MET A 118 3.89 2.16 -16.94
CA MET A 118 3.58 3.15 -17.97
C MET A 118 2.30 3.96 -17.67
N HIS A 119 1.34 3.36 -16.97
CA HIS A 119 0.07 4.00 -16.66
C HIS A 119 0.00 4.62 -15.27
N ILE A 120 0.84 4.15 -14.32
CA ILE A 120 0.74 4.52 -12.90
C ILE A 120 1.94 5.33 -12.41
N LEU A 121 3.16 5.05 -12.89
CA LEU A 121 4.35 5.73 -12.41
C LEU A 121 4.45 7.17 -12.94
N PRO A 122 5.03 8.09 -12.16
CA PRO A 122 5.24 9.45 -12.61
C PRO A 122 6.26 9.48 -13.76
N GLN A 123 6.00 10.29 -14.77
CA GLN A 123 6.84 10.43 -15.97
C GLN A 123 7.39 11.86 -16.14
N SER A 124 7.07 12.74 -15.19
CA SER A 124 7.58 14.12 -15.12
C SER A 124 7.71 14.58 -13.68
N SER A 125 8.48 15.62 -13.44
CA SER A 125 8.65 16.24 -12.12
C SER A 125 7.34 16.78 -11.55
N VAL A 126 6.43 17.28 -12.40
CA VAL A 126 5.11 17.76 -11.99
C VAL A 126 4.24 16.63 -11.44
N GLU A 127 4.39 15.42 -11.98
CA GLU A 127 3.66 14.23 -11.50
C GLU A 127 4.28 13.62 -10.24
N LEU A 128 5.57 13.84 -10.02
CA LEU A 128 6.31 13.23 -8.91
C LEU A 128 5.76 13.69 -7.54
N ILE A 129 5.45 14.98 -7.39
CA ILE A 129 4.94 15.53 -6.13
C ILE A 129 3.61 14.88 -5.73
N PRO A 130 2.54 14.88 -6.56
CA PRO A 130 1.29 14.22 -6.21
C PRO A 130 1.43 12.69 -6.08
N TYR A 131 2.36 12.07 -6.82
CA TYR A 131 2.67 10.65 -6.62
C TYR A 131 3.29 10.38 -5.25
N CYS A 132 4.27 11.17 -4.81
CA CYS A 132 4.86 11.05 -3.46
C CYS A 132 3.79 11.25 -2.38
N GLY A 133 2.87 12.18 -2.57
CA GLY A 133 1.71 12.35 -1.70
C GLY A 133 0.84 11.10 -1.63
N LEU A 134 0.56 10.46 -2.77
CA LEU A 134 -0.15 9.18 -2.81
C LEU A 134 0.64 8.06 -2.13
N ALA A 135 1.95 7.93 -2.36
CA ALA A 135 2.81 6.91 -1.77
C ALA A 135 2.80 6.96 -0.23
N VAL A 136 2.94 8.16 0.34
CA VAL A 136 2.84 8.35 1.79
C VAL A 136 1.41 8.08 2.29
N THR A 137 0.40 8.55 1.56
CA THR A 137 -1.01 8.26 1.88
C THR A 137 -1.29 6.77 1.88
N ALA A 138 -0.83 6.03 0.88
CA ALA A 138 -1.02 4.58 0.79
C ALA A 138 -0.39 3.88 2.00
N GLY A 139 0.87 4.18 2.31
CA GLY A 139 1.56 3.62 3.47
C GLY A 139 0.83 3.91 4.80
N ILE A 140 0.28 5.09 4.99
CA ILE A 140 -0.47 5.43 6.21
C ILE A 140 -1.86 4.79 6.20
N CYS A 141 -2.65 5.03 5.17
CA CYS A 141 -4.05 4.66 5.13
C CYS A 141 -4.25 3.14 5.00
N GLU A 142 -3.49 2.48 4.12
CA GLU A 142 -3.63 1.04 3.94
C GLU A 142 -3.14 0.28 5.16
N GLU A 143 -1.99 0.64 5.74
CA GLU A 143 -1.53 -0.02 6.97
C GLU A 143 -2.47 0.23 8.15
N PHE A 144 -3.05 1.44 8.25
CA PHE A 144 -4.09 1.69 9.24
C PHE A 144 -5.32 0.80 9.00
N LEU A 145 -5.81 0.69 7.77
CA LEU A 145 -7.02 -0.08 7.46
C LEU A 145 -6.83 -1.59 7.70
N TYR A 146 -5.68 -2.15 7.31
CA TYR A 146 -5.42 -3.59 7.41
C TYR A 146 -4.77 -4.00 8.73
N ARG A 147 -3.73 -3.28 9.22
CA ARG A 147 -2.96 -3.62 10.43
C ARG A 147 -3.40 -2.85 11.66
N GLY A 148 -4.09 -1.73 11.49
CA GLY A 148 -4.76 -1.02 12.56
C GLY A 148 -6.17 -1.54 12.76
N PHE A 149 -7.10 -1.11 11.92
CA PHE A 149 -8.54 -1.33 12.07
C PHE A 149 -8.95 -2.79 11.94
N ALA A 150 -8.65 -3.45 10.80
CA ALA A 150 -9.09 -4.83 10.57
C ALA A 150 -8.45 -5.79 11.57
N TYR A 151 -7.16 -5.58 11.89
CA TYR A 151 -6.47 -6.34 12.93
C TYR A 151 -7.16 -6.19 14.29
N ALA A 152 -7.41 -4.97 14.76
CA ALA A 152 -8.05 -4.71 16.04
C ALA A 152 -9.50 -5.24 16.08
N ALA A 153 -10.26 -5.09 15.00
CA ALA A 153 -11.63 -5.56 14.92
C ALA A 153 -11.73 -7.10 15.01
N LEU A 154 -10.85 -7.83 14.32
CA LEU A 154 -10.81 -9.30 14.37
C LEU A 154 -10.31 -9.82 15.72
N THR A 155 -9.26 -9.21 16.28
CA THR A 155 -8.76 -9.56 17.61
C THR A 155 -9.84 -9.38 18.68
N ARG A 156 -10.60 -8.28 18.60
CA ARG A 156 -11.72 -8.01 19.55
C ARG A 156 -12.85 -9.04 19.49
N VAL A 157 -13.06 -9.67 18.34
CA VAL A 157 -14.06 -10.74 18.18
C VAL A 157 -13.54 -12.09 18.69
N GLY A 158 -12.27 -12.19 19.07
CA GLY A 158 -11.66 -13.38 19.66
C GLY A 158 -10.90 -14.26 18.67
N PHE A 159 -10.64 -13.80 17.45
CA PHE A 159 -9.78 -14.56 16.54
C PHE A 159 -8.32 -14.61 17.07
N PRO A 160 -7.68 -15.79 17.03
CA PRO A 160 -6.27 -15.90 17.38
C PRO A 160 -5.39 -15.08 16.42
N ILE A 161 -4.30 -14.51 16.96
CA ILE A 161 -3.44 -13.54 16.24
C ILE A 161 -2.97 -14.06 14.89
N TRP A 162 -2.61 -15.34 14.78
CA TRP A 162 -2.15 -15.93 13.53
C TRP A 162 -3.23 -15.91 12.43
N LEU A 163 -4.53 -16.13 12.77
CA LEU A 163 -5.65 -15.99 11.83
C LEU A 163 -5.90 -14.53 11.46
N VAL A 164 -5.75 -13.62 12.43
CA VAL A 164 -5.88 -12.17 12.17
C VAL A 164 -4.82 -11.71 11.17
N VAL A 165 -3.55 -12.09 11.40
CA VAL A 165 -2.43 -11.76 10.51
C VAL A 165 -2.65 -12.37 9.13
N LEU A 166 -3.01 -13.66 9.04
CA LEU A 166 -3.27 -14.33 7.78
C LEU A 166 -4.44 -13.70 7.02
N GLY A 167 -5.57 -13.50 7.70
CA GLY A 167 -6.80 -12.95 7.09
C GLY A 167 -6.59 -11.52 6.56
N THR A 168 -5.96 -10.64 7.34
CA THR A 168 -5.67 -9.27 6.90
C THR A 168 -4.64 -9.23 5.77
N SER A 169 -3.73 -10.20 5.70
CA SER A 169 -2.75 -10.33 4.61
C SER A 169 -3.40 -10.79 3.30
N ILE A 170 -4.33 -11.74 3.39
CA ILE A 170 -5.14 -12.17 2.24
C ILE A 170 -5.98 -11.01 1.71
N LEU A 171 -6.67 -10.27 2.60
CA LEU A 171 -7.45 -9.09 2.20
C LEU A 171 -6.57 -8.05 1.50
N PHE A 172 -5.36 -7.81 2.01
CA PHE A 172 -4.40 -6.90 1.42
C PHE A 172 -3.92 -7.37 0.03
N GLY A 173 -3.65 -8.66 -0.13
CA GLY A 173 -3.33 -9.25 -1.43
C GLY A 173 -4.48 -9.11 -2.44
N LEU A 174 -5.73 -9.37 -2.00
CA LEU A 174 -6.91 -9.21 -2.83
C LEU A 174 -7.14 -7.77 -3.30
N ALA A 175 -6.84 -6.77 -2.49
CA ALA A 175 -6.89 -5.37 -2.89
C ALA A 175 -6.01 -5.08 -4.12
N HIS A 176 -4.99 -5.90 -4.35
CA HIS A 176 -4.02 -5.78 -5.45
C HIS A 176 -4.29 -6.73 -6.64
N LEU A 177 -5.53 -7.23 -6.79
CA LEU A 177 -5.94 -8.11 -7.91
C LEU A 177 -5.55 -7.56 -9.29
N TYR A 178 -5.53 -6.25 -9.45
CA TYR A 178 -5.14 -5.57 -10.68
C TYR A 178 -3.68 -5.85 -11.08
N GLN A 179 -2.82 -6.24 -10.16
CA GLN A 179 -1.42 -6.58 -10.44
C GLN A 179 -1.26 -7.99 -11.05
N GLY A 180 -2.34 -8.81 -11.04
CA GLY A 180 -2.31 -10.19 -11.48
C GLY A 180 -1.81 -11.16 -10.40
N ARG A 181 -1.79 -12.47 -10.70
CA ARG A 181 -1.52 -13.53 -9.70
C ARG A 181 -0.20 -13.35 -8.93
N GLY A 182 0.88 -13.01 -9.64
CA GLY A 182 2.18 -12.78 -9.01
C GLY A 182 2.19 -11.56 -8.09
N GLY A 183 1.52 -10.47 -8.49
CA GLY A 183 1.36 -9.28 -7.67
C GLY A 183 0.53 -9.56 -6.42
N VAL A 184 -0.61 -10.25 -6.56
CA VAL A 184 -1.45 -10.65 -5.42
C VAL A 184 -0.67 -11.48 -4.40
N LEU A 185 0.08 -12.48 -4.87
CA LEU A 185 0.89 -13.31 -3.98
C LEU A 185 2.00 -12.49 -3.31
N GLY A 186 2.71 -11.66 -4.09
CA GLY A 186 3.77 -10.81 -3.56
C GLY A 186 3.25 -9.83 -2.50
N THR A 187 2.12 -9.16 -2.76
CA THR A 187 1.50 -8.25 -1.80
C THR A 187 0.91 -8.96 -0.59
N ALA A 188 0.36 -10.18 -0.74
CA ALA A 188 -0.10 -10.98 0.39
C ALA A 188 1.08 -11.42 1.29
N LEU A 189 2.22 -11.82 0.72
CA LEU A 189 3.44 -12.17 1.47
C LEU A 189 4.04 -10.95 2.18
N LEU A 190 4.10 -9.79 1.50
CA LEU A 190 4.49 -8.54 2.14
C LEU A 190 3.52 -8.20 3.28
N GLY A 191 2.24 -8.41 3.03
CA GLY A 191 1.19 -8.27 4.01
C GLY A 191 1.35 -9.13 5.24
N LEU A 192 1.76 -10.38 5.05
CA LEU A 192 2.05 -11.31 6.14
C LEU A 192 3.23 -10.82 6.99
N LEU A 193 4.31 -10.37 6.33
CA LEU A 193 5.48 -9.83 7.01
C LEU A 193 5.12 -8.58 7.85
N PHE A 194 4.34 -7.67 7.29
CA PHE A 194 3.88 -6.47 8.00
C PHE A 194 2.90 -6.78 9.12
N GLY A 195 2.03 -7.79 8.93
CA GLY A 195 1.14 -8.29 9.99
C GLY A 195 1.90 -8.92 11.17
N CYS A 196 2.95 -9.70 10.88
CA CYS A 196 3.86 -10.23 11.91
C CYS A 196 4.61 -9.10 12.64
N ALA A 197 5.12 -8.11 11.91
CA ALA A 197 5.78 -6.94 12.50
C ALA A 197 4.81 -6.18 13.43
N ARG A 198 3.55 -5.96 13.00
CA ARG A 198 2.52 -5.35 13.82
C ARG A 198 2.25 -6.15 15.11
N ALA A 199 2.24 -7.48 15.02
CA ALA A 199 2.03 -8.35 16.19
C ALA A 199 3.21 -8.29 17.18
N VAL A 200 4.45 -8.23 16.68
CA VAL A 200 5.67 -8.20 17.48
C VAL A 200 5.89 -6.83 18.12
N PHE A 201 5.81 -5.75 17.33
CA PHE A 201 6.13 -4.41 17.83
C PHE A 201 4.93 -3.68 18.48
N GLY A 202 3.73 -4.22 18.39
CA GLY A 202 2.54 -3.59 18.95
C GLY A 202 2.15 -2.28 18.27
N SER A 203 2.85 -1.85 17.21
CA SER A 203 2.66 -0.56 16.53
C SER A 203 2.49 -0.71 15.03
N VAL A 204 1.65 0.14 14.41
CA VAL A 204 1.50 0.25 12.94
C VAL A 204 2.52 1.22 12.33
N VAL A 205 3.16 2.07 13.13
CA VAL A 205 4.05 3.12 12.65
C VAL A 205 5.22 2.59 11.83
N PRO A 206 5.95 1.53 12.28
CA PRO A 206 7.03 0.97 11.46
C PRO A 206 6.57 0.53 10.09
N VAL A 207 5.47 -0.22 10.00
CA VAL A 207 4.97 -0.75 8.73
C VAL A 207 4.40 0.34 7.83
N MET A 208 3.85 1.43 8.38
CA MET A 208 3.47 2.63 7.61
C MET A 208 4.69 3.26 6.93
N VAL A 209 5.80 3.40 7.66
CA VAL A 209 7.05 3.95 7.11
C VAL A 209 7.62 3.01 6.03
N TRP A 210 7.67 1.70 6.30
CA TRP A 210 8.22 0.73 5.35
C TRP A 210 7.43 0.70 4.04
N HIS A 211 6.10 0.70 4.12
CA HIS A 211 5.22 0.75 2.95
C HIS A 211 5.42 2.05 2.16
N SER A 212 5.38 3.20 2.85
CA SER A 212 5.61 4.50 2.21
C SER A 212 6.96 4.55 1.48
N VAL A 213 8.03 4.01 2.09
CA VAL A 213 9.37 3.97 1.46
C VAL A 213 9.39 3.06 0.24
N ILE A 214 8.74 1.89 0.27
CA ILE A 214 8.62 1.00 -0.89
C ILE A 214 7.97 1.75 -2.06
N ASP A 215 6.85 2.43 -1.82
CA ASP A 215 6.11 3.13 -2.86
C ASP A 215 6.86 4.38 -3.36
N LEU A 216 7.53 5.11 -2.47
CA LEU A 216 8.39 6.22 -2.87
C LEU A 216 9.55 5.75 -3.76
N VAL A 217 10.19 4.64 -3.42
CA VAL A 217 11.24 4.04 -4.26
C VAL A 217 10.66 3.58 -5.60
N ALA A 218 9.44 3.02 -5.63
CA ALA A 218 8.78 2.67 -6.88
C ALA A 218 8.56 3.89 -7.78
N GLY A 219 8.13 5.03 -7.24
CA GLY A 219 7.91 6.26 -8.00
C GLY A 219 9.19 6.95 -8.47
N ILE A 220 10.24 6.95 -7.64
CA ILE A 220 11.51 7.63 -7.95
C ILE A 220 12.38 6.80 -8.89
N ALA A 221 12.53 5.51 -8.60
CA ALA A 221 13.42 4.61 -9.32
C ALA A 221 12.72 3.83 -10.45
N GLY A 222 11.42 3.54 -10.29
CA GLY A 222 10.64 2.75 -11.25
C GLY A 222 10.68 3.30 -12.68
N PRO A 223 10.48 4.60 -12.92
CA PRO A 223 10.55 5.16 -14.28
C PRO A 223 11.89 4.88 -14.96
N ARG A 224 13.00 4.97 -14.25
CA ARG A 224 14.33 4.67 -14.78
C ARG A 224 14.49 3.19 -15.17
N TYR A 225 14.10 2.29 -14.29
CA TYR A 225 14.35 0.85 -14.48
C TYR A 225 13.28 0.13 -15.28
N LEU A 226 12.04 0.60 -15.25
CA LEU A 226 10.93 -0.04 -15.94
C LEU A 226 10.59 0.64 -17.28
N LEU A 227 10.73 1.97 -17.37
CA LEU A 227 10.31 2.74 -18.53
C LEU A 227 11.48 3.29 -19.36
N GLY A 228 12.71 3.20 -18.87
CA GLY A 228 13.90 3.67 -19.55
C GLY A 228 14.09 5.21 -19.56
N ALA A 229 13.28 5.95 -18.77
CA ALA A 229 13.34 7.41 -18.69
C ALA A 229 13.49 7.87 -17.23
N PRO A 230 14.51 8.67 -16.87
CA PRO A 230 14.57 9.31 -15.56
C PRO A 230 13.56 10.46 -15.45
N VAL A 231 12.84 10.55 -14.32
CA VAL A 231 11.80 11.57 -14.06
C VAL A 231 12.41 12.99 -13.98
N VAL A 232 13.70 13.11 -13.72
CA VAL A 232 14.37 14.38 -13.37
C VAL A 232 15.00 15.10 -14.57
N GLU A 233 15.11 14.48 -15.75
CA GLU A 233 15.83 15.06 -16.90
C GLU A 233 15.00 15.98 -17.81
N LYS A 234 13.78 16.36 -17.44
CA LYS A 234 12.96 17.30 -18.25
C LYS A 234 12.73 18.65 -17.53
N ILE A 235 13.77 19.19 -16.89
CA ILE A 235 13.83 20.58 -16.46
C ILE A 235 14.88 21.25 -17.33
N SER A 236 14.54 21.50 -18.58
CA SER A 236 15.25 22.46 -19.44
C SER A 236 14.25 23.13 -20.37
#